data_fb7ed504b5b60e4f13cf1048b958648f
#
_entry.id   fb7ed504b5b60e4f13cf1048b958648f
#
_cell.length_a   1.000
_cell.length_b   1.000
_cell.length_c   1.000
_cell.angle_alpha   90.00
_cell.angle_beta   90.00
_cell.angle_gamma   90.00
#
_symmetry.space_group_name_H-M   'P 1'
#
loop_
_entity.id
_entity.type
_entity.pdbx_description
1 polymer ?
#
loop_
_entity_poly.entity_id
_entity_poly.type
_entity_poly.pdbx_seq_one_letter_code
_entity_poly.pdbx_strand_id
1 'polypeptide(L)'
;MKIGTQNQAFFPQNILEKFCYIKEMGFDGFEIDGKLLVNHLDEVKAAIKETGLPVTTACGGYDGWIGDFIEERRLNGLKQIERILEALAEVGGQGIIVPAAWGMFTFRLPPMVSPRSLEGDRKVVSDSLRYLDKVAERTGTTVYLEPLNRYQDHMINTLADARRYIVENDLKQVKIIGDFYHMNIEEDDMAKALHDNRDLLGHVHIADNHRYQPGTGTLNFRRLFDQLRDDRYQGYVVYEGRVRAENLPEAYRQSLAWLRTC
;
A
#
# COMPACT_ATOMS: atom_id res chain seq x y z
N MET A 1 9.54 -15.17 -2.53
CA MET A 1 9.08 -13.83 -2.17
C MET A 1 8.59 -13.81 -0.72
N LYS A 2 8.71 -12.69 -0.04
CA LYS A 2 8.16 -12.50 1.31
C LYS A 2 6.71 -12.06 1.20
N ILE A 3 5.79 -12.75 1.88
CA ILE A 3 4.36 -12.46 1.84
C ILE A 3 3.91 -11.92 3.20
N GLY A 4 3.47 -10.68 3.20
CA GLY A 4 2.89 -10.01 4.37
C GLY A 4 1.36 -9.98 4.34
N THR A 5 0.77 -9.46 5.40
CA THR A 5 -0.68 -9.26 5.51
C THR A 5 -1.02 -7.93 6.15
N GLN A 6 -2.13 -7.33 5.75
CA GLN A 6 -2.84 -6.33 6.54
C GLN A 6 -3.70 -6.98 7.63
N ASN A 7 -4.29 -6.15 8.50
CA ASN A 7 -5.22 -6.60 9.52
C ASN A 7 -6.48 -7.22 8.90
N GLN A 8 -6.96 -8.30 9.49
CA GLN A 8 -8.23 -8.93 9.13
C GLN A 8 -9.22 -8.86 10.30
N ALA A 9 -10.52 -8.81 9.99
CA ALA A 9 -11.56 -8.67 11.00
C ALA A 9 -11.59 -9.83 12.02
N PHE A 10 -11.09 -11.00 11.63
CA PHE A 10 -11.02 -12.18 12.48
C PHE A 10 -9.71 -12.33 13.28
N PHE A 11 -8.78 -11.37 13.14
CA PHE A 11 -7.54 -11.36 13.93
C PHE A 11 -7.83 -10.90 15.37
N PRO A 12 -7.05 -11.38 16.38
CA PRO A 12 -7.13 -10.90 17.74
C PRO A 12 -7.05 -9.38 17.85
N GLN A 13 -7.73 -8.78 18.81
CA GLN A 13 -7.67 -7.33 19.05
C GLN A 13 -6.41 -6.94 19.82
N ASN A 14 -5.96 -7.77 20.76
CA ASN A 14 -4.72 -7.55 21.48
C ASN A 14 -3.52 -7.59 20.51
N ILE A 15 -2.58 -6.65 20.65
CA ILE A 15 -1.47 -6.48 19.72
C ILE A 15 -0.53 -7.69 19.72
N LEU A 16 -0.11 -8.15 20.88
CA LEU A 16 0.79 -9.30 20.97
C LEU A 16 0.14 -10.58 20.42
N GLU A 17 -1.10 -10.84 20.82
CA GLU A 17 -1.87 -12.00 20.30
C GLU A 17 -2.04 -11.93 18.78
N LYS A 18 -2.26 -10.72 18.22
CA LYS A 18 -2.34 -10.48 16.77
C LYS A 18 -1.04 -10.84 16.08
N PHE A 19 0.10 -10.39 16.61
CA PHE A 19 1.41 -10.70 16.03
C PHE A 19 1.71 -12.22 16.09
N CYS A 20 1.43 -12.86 17.23
CA CYS A 20 1.53 -14.32 17.34
C CYS A 20 0.68 -15.02 16.29
N TYR A 21 -0.58 -14.63 16.17
CA TYR A 21 -1.53 -15.21 15.24
C TYR A 21 -1.11 -15.09 13.78
N ILE A 22 -0.64 -13.89 13.37
CA ILE A 22 -0.15 -13.64 12.00
C ILE A 22 1.07 -14.54 11.71
N LYS A 23 2.00 -14.63 12.66
CA LYS A 23 3.19 -15.50 12.54
C LYS A 23 2.81 -16.99 12.43
N GLU A 24 1.89 -17.45 13.27
CA GLU A 24 1.39 -18.83 13.25
C GLU A 24 0.65 -19.17 11.94
N MET A 25 0.01 -18.17 11.32
CA MET A 25 -0.58 -18.34 10.00
C MET A 25 0.46 -18.51 8.89
N GLY A 26 1.73 -18.17 9.14
CA GLY A 26 2.84 -18.35 8.20
C GLY A 26 3.16 -17.12 7.36
N PHE A 27 2.70 -15.93 7.73
CA PHE A 27 3.09 -14.68 7.06
C PHE A 27 4.50 -14.23 7.47
N ASP A 28 5.20 -13.56 6.54
CA ASP A 28 6.57 -13.10 6.72
C ASP A 28 6.65 -11.68 7.32
N GLY A 29 5.51 -10.99 7.47
CA GLY A 29 5.44 -9.65 8.04
C GLY A 29 4.02 -9.10 8.13
N PHE A 30 3.90 -8.01 8.86
CA PHE A 30 2.63 -7.33 9.11
C PHE A 30 2.67 -5.89 8.58
N GLU A 31 1.75 -5.54 7.71
CA GLU A 31 1.46 -4.16 7.33
C GLU A 31 0.41 -3.61 8.27
N ILE A 32 0.82 -2.64 9.07
CA ILE A 32 0.05 -2.13 10.19
C ILE A 32 -0.76 -0.89 9.81
N ASP A 33 -1.89 -0.65 10.47
CA ASP A 33 -2.56 0.66 10.42
C ASP A 33 -1.69 1.72 11.09
N GLY A 34 -1.47 2.86 10.42
CA GLY A 34 -0.57 3.91 10.91
C GLY A 34 -1.00 4.51 12.24
N LYS A 35 -2.32 4.67 12.47
CA LYS A 35 -2.84 5.18 13.74
C LYS A 35 -2.64 4.18 14.88
N LEU A 36 -2.81 2.90 14.61
CA LEU A 36 -2.50 1.83 15.57
C LEU A 36 -1.02 1.88 15.96
N LEU A 37 -0.13 1.99 14.97
CA LEU A 37 1.32 2.07 15.20
C LEU A 37 1.69 3.27 16.09
N VAL A 38 1.22 4.47 15.75
CA VAL A 38 1.55 5.69 16.50
C VAL A 38 1.00 5.66 17.92
N ASN A 39 -0.23 5.18 18.11
CA ASN A 39 -0.89 5.19 19.41
C ASN A 39 -0.37 4.10 20.36
N HIS A 40 0.20 3.01 19.83
CA HIS A 40 0.63 1.83 20.58
C HIS A 40 2.07 1.42 20.28
N LEU A 41 2.95 2.40 20.01
CA LEU A 41 4.31 2.16 19.55
C LEU A 41 5.10 1.20 20.44
N ASP A 42 5.02 1.38 21.76
CA ASP A 42 5.74 0.52 22.71
C ASP A 42 5.21 -0.91 22.74
N GLU A 43 3.89 -1.09 22.63
CA GLU A 43 3.25 -2.41 22.54
C GLU A 43 3.66 -3.12 21.23
N VAL A 44 3.72 -2.38 20.12
CA VAL A 44 4.19 -2.91 18.81
C VAL A 44 5.65 -3.32 18.88
N LYS A 45 6.52 -2.50 19.48
CA LYS A 45 7.94 -2.84 19.72
C LYS A 45 8.09 -4.12 20.55
N ALA A 46 7.30 -4.24 21.61
CA ALA A 46 7.31 -5.44 22.45
C ALA A 46 6.83 -6.68 21.67
N ALA A 47 5.78 -6.55 20.89
CA ALA A 47 5.26 -7.64 20.06
C ALA A 47 6.26 -8.09 18.98
N ILE A 48 6.95 -7.16 18.31
CA ILE A 48 8.03 -7.47 17.34
C ILE A 48 9.15 -8.24 18.05
N LYS A 49 9.60 -7.76 19.23
CA LYS A 49 10.66 -8.40 19.99
C LYS A 49 10.31 -9.82 20.41
N GLU A 50 9.09 -10.04 20.90
CA GLU A 50 8.62 -11.32 21.39
C GLU A 50 8.41 -12.34 20.25
N THR A 51 7.80 -11.89 19.15
CA THR A 51 7.40 -12.79 18.06
C THR A 51 8.47 -12.91 16.97
N GLY A 52 9.32 -11.90 16.80
CA GLY A 52 10.22 -11.78 15.65
C GLY A 52 9.48 -11.50 14.33
N LEU A 53 8.18 -11.22 14.34
CA LEU A 53 7.42 -10.82 13.16
C LEU A 53 7.67 -9.33 12.89
N PRO A 54 8.24 -8.93 11.74
CA PRO A 54 8.48 -7.53 11.44
C PRO A 54 7.19 -6.78 11.07
N VAL A 55 7.09 -5.51 11.46
CA VAL A 55 6.23 -4.55 10.76
C VAL A 55 6.94 -4.20 9.45
N THR A 56 6.26 -4.42 8.32
CA THR A 56 6.83 -4.16 6.99
C THR A 56 6.64 -2.71 6.57
N THR A 57 5.40 -2.27 6.61
CA THR A 57 4.90 -0.99 6.11
C THR A 57 3.70 -0.57 6.93
N ALA A 58 3.27 0.68 6.78
CA ALA A 58 1.97 1.13 7.25
C ALA A 58 1.04 1.44 6.08
N CYS A 59 -0.25 1.15 6.25
CA CYS A 59 -1.29 1.52 5.29
C CYS A 59 -2.45 2.19 6.01
N GLY A 60 -2.82 3.41 5.59
CA GLY A 60 -3.85 4.21 6.24
C GLY A 60 -3.46 4.78 7.60
N GLY A 61 -4.47 5.08 8.44
CA GLY A 61 -4.27 5.64 9.78
C GLY A 61 -4.04 7.15 9.82
N TYR A 62 -4.38 7.88 8.77
CA TYR A 62 -4.32 9.33 8.68
C TYR A 62 -5.57 9.92 8.04
N ASP A 63 -5.89 11.16 8.38
CA ASP A 63 -7.08 11.90 7.94
C ASP A 63 -6.67 13.04 6.99
N GLY A 64 -7.19 13.01 5.76
CA GLY A 64 -6.84 13.92 4.67
C GLY A 64 -5.82 13.30 3.71
N TRP A 65 -5.98 13.58 2.42
CA TRP A 65 -5.19 13.00 1.35
C TRP A 65 -4.12 13.98 0.86
N ILE A 66 -3.05 13.48 0.26
CA ILE A 66 -1.98 14.34 -0.30
C ILE A 66 -2.49 15.21 -1.46
N GLY A 67 -3.58 14.81 -2.12
CA GLY A 67 -4.29 15.55 -3.15
C GLY A 67 -5.60 16.20 -2.66
N ASP A 68 -5.89 16.26 -1.36
CA ASP A 68 -7.16 16.76 -0.84
C ASP A 68 -7.53 18.14 -1.42
N PHE A 69 -8.81 18.33 -1.70
CA PHE A 69 -9.34 19.60 -2.20
C PHE A 69 -9.37 20.69 -1.13
N ILE A 70 -9.41 20.29 0.16
CA ILE A 70 -9.39 21.17 1.31
C ILE A 70 -7.97 21.22 1.87
N GLU A 71 -7.33 22.38 1.78
CA GLU A 71 -5.94 22.58 2.17
C GLU A 71 -5.65 22.23 3.63
N GLU A 72 -6.54 22.55 4.55
CA GLU A 72 -6.40 22.22 5.97
C GLU A 72 -6.35 20.69 6.18
N ARG A 73 -7.22 19.94 5.50
CA ARG A 73 -7.24 18.47 5.55
C ARG A 73 -5.97 17.87 4.96
N ARG A 74 -5.51 18.42 3.83
CA ARG A 74 -4.26 18.01 3.19
C ARG A 74 -3.09 18.18 4.13
N LEU A 75 -2.94 19.35 4.73
CA LEU A 75 -1.85 19.66 5.66
C LEU A 75 -1.92 18.80 6.94
N ASN A 76 -3.12 18.52 7.43
CA ASN A 76 -3.33 17.60 8.55
C ASN A 76 -2.88 16.18 8.19
N GLY A 77 -3.27 15.67 7.01
CA GLY A 77 -2.85 14.36 6.51
C GLY A 77 -1.33 14.26 6.40
N LEU A 78 -0.66 15.27 5.84
CA LEU A 78 0.80 15.31 5.73
C LEU A 78 1.50 15.20 7.09
N LYS A 79 1.02 15.92 8.11
CA LYS A 79 1.57 15.86 9.47
C LYS A 79 1.35 14.49 10.13
N GLN A 80 0.23 13.85 9.87
CA GLN A 80 -0.03 12.51 10.39
C GLN A 80 0.85 11.47 9.69
N ILE A 81 1.00 11.56 8.37
CA ILE A 81 1.92 10.70 7.61
C ILE A 81 3.37 10.87 8.12
N GLU A 82 3.83 12.09 8.38
CA GLU A 82 5.14 12.35 8.98
C GLU A 82 5.33 11.58 10.30
N ARG A 83 4.36 11.65 11.24
CA ARG A 83 4.42 10.91 12.51
C ARG A 83 4.43 9.40 12.32
N ILE A 84 3.71 8.90 11.31
CA ILE A 84 3.71 7.46 10.99
C ILE A 84 5.08 7.04 10.45
N LEU A 85 5.72 7.84 9.59
CA LEU A 85 7.07 7.59 9.09
C LEU A 85 8.11 7.59 10.22
N GLU A 86 8.00 8.50 11.18
CA GLU A 86 8.84 8.53 12.38
C GLU A 86 8.64 7.25 13.22
N ALA A 87 7.40 6.85 13.47
CA ALA A 87 7.12 5.62 14.21
C ALA A 87 7.56 4.35 13.47
N LEU A 88 7.45 4.32 12.13
CA LEU A 88 7.97 3.22 11.29
C LEU A 88 9.49 3.09 11.42
N ALA A 89 10.22 4.20 11.40
CA ALA A 89 11.68 4.19 11.61
C ALA A 89 12.06 3.54 12.95
N GLU A 90 11.28 3.78 14.00
CA GLU A 90 11.53 3.22 15.33
C GLU A 90 11.30 1.70 15.44
N VAL A 91 10.46 1.14 14.58
CA VAL A 91 10.16 -0.30 14.53
C VAL A 91 10.87 -1.04 13.39
N GLY A 92 11.68 -0.33 12.59
CA GLY A 92 12.38 -0.90 11.44
C GLY A 92 11.46 -1.16 10.25
N GLY A 93 10.30 -0.50 10.18
CA GLY A 93 9.39 -0.55 9.05
C GLY A 93 9.93 0.19 7.83
N GLN A 94 9.57 -0.24 6.64
CA GLN A 94 10.13 0.28 5.39
C GLN A 94 9.52 1.60 4.95
N GLY A 95 8.23 1.82 5.19
CA GLY A 95 7.55 3.02 4.73
C GLY A 95 6.03 2.94 4.79
N ILE A 96 5.36 3.93 4.22
CA ILE A 96 3.91 4.09 4.26
C ILE A 96 3.31 4.10 2.86
N ILE A 97 2.14 3.47 2.69
CA ILE A 97 1.34 3.52 1.48
C ILE A 97 0.51 4.80 1.45
N VAL A 98 0.62 5.55 0.36
CA VAL A 98 -0.01 6.87 0.21
C VAL A 98 -0.62 7.00 -1.19
N PRO A 99 -1.95 6.87 -1.35
CA PRO A 99 -2.65 7.29 -2.57
C PRO A 99 -2.77 8.81 -2.65
N ALA A 100 -2.96 9.36 -3.86
CA ALA A 100 -3.21 10.79 -4.04
C ALA A 100 -4.50 11.23 -3.36
N ALA A 101 -5.55 10.43 -3.50
CA ALA A 101 -6.84 10.57 -2.84
C ALA A 101 -7.57 9.22 -2.83
N TRP A 102 -8.62 9.12 -2.04
CA TRP A 102 -9.51 7.97 -2.05
C TRP A 102 -10.95 8.41 -1.81
N GLY A 103 -11.83 8.09 -2.79
CA GLY A 103 -13.25 8.35 -2.67
C GLY A 103 -13.67 9.81 -2.69
N MET A 104 -12.77 10.76 -3.00
CA MET A 104 -13.08 12.19 -3.01
C MET A 104 -13.82 12.61 -4.29
N PHE A 105 -13.31 12.19 -5.45
CA PHE A 105 -13.87 12.53 -6.75
C PHE A 105 -13.50 11.47 -7.79
N THR A 106 -14.44 11.17 -8.69
CA THR A 106 -14.21 10.28 -9.85
C THR A 106 -15.05 10.75 -11.03
N PHE A 107 -14.59 10.53 -12.26
CA PHE A 107 -15.34 10.85 -13.50
C PHE A 107 -16.33 9.76 -13.88
N ARG A 108 -17.14 9.28 -12.95
CA ARG A 108 -18.03 8.13 -13.20
C ARG A 108 -19.22 8.45 -14.11
N LEU A 109 -19.80 9.63 -13.94
CA LEU A 109 -21.02 10.03 -14.66
C LEU A 109 -20.79 11.41 -15.29
N PRO A 110 -20.90 11.53 -16.62
CA PRO A 110 -20.87 12.82 -17.27
C PRO A 110 -22.19 13.60 -17.07
N PRO A 111 -22.17 14.94 -17.05
CA PRO A 111 -20.96 15.77 -17.02
C PRO A 111 -20.45 15.98 -15.58
N MET A 112 -19.28 15.40 -15.27
CA MET A 112 -18.63 15.64 -13.98
C MET A 112 -17.48 16.64 -14.17
N VAL A 113 -17.43 17.63 -13.30
CA VAL A 113 -16.37 18.64 -13.29
C VAL A 113 -15.63 18.52 -11.97
N SER A 114 -14.31 18.29 -12.05
CA SER A 114 -13.47 18.26 -10.85
C SER A 114 -13.48 19.63 -10.15
N PRO A 115 -13.48 19.68 -8.81
CA PRO A 115 -13.35 20.94 -8.05
C PRO A 115 -12.05 21.69 -8.33
N ARG A 116 -11.03 21.03 -8.86
CA ARG A 116 -9.73 21.60 -9.20
C ARG A 116 -9.32 21.13 -10.60
N SER A 117 -8.57 21.96 -11.36
CA SER A 117 -8.03 21.56 -12.65
C SER A 117 -6.98 20.46 -12.53
N LEU A 118 -6.74 19.70 -13.59
CA LEU A 118 -5.70 18.66 -13.64
C LEU A 118 -4.30 19.23 -13.34
N GLU A 119 -4.01 20.45 -13.79
CA GLU A 119 -2.76 21.15 -13.48
C GLU A 119 -2.69 21.50 -11.98
N GLY A 120 -3.80 21.96 -11.40
CA GLY A 120 -3.93 22.21 -9.97
C GLY A 120 -3.75 20.95 -9.13
N ASP A 121 -4.31 19.82 -9.57
CA ASP A 121 -4.11 18.52 -8.94
C ASP A 121 -2.64 18.10 -8.99
N ARG A 122 -2.01 18.20 -10.16
CA ARG A 122 -0.58 17.92 -10.31
C ARG A 122 0.29 18.75 -9.37
N LYS A 123 0.02 20.05 -9.30
CA LYS A 123 0.77 20.94 -8.42
C LYS A 123 0.64 20.54 -6.96
N VAL A 124 -0.58 20.32 -6.48
CA VAL A 124 -0.86 20.01 -5.07
C VAL A 124 -0.26 18.66 -4.66
N VAL A 125 -0.42 17.63 -5.49
CA VAL A 125 0.18 16.30 -5.23
C VAL A 125 1.71 16.39 -5.26
N SER A 126 2.29 17.10 -6.24
CA SER A 126 3.75 17.31 -6.31
C SER A 126 4.30 18.02 -5.08
N ASP A 127 3.64 19.08 -4.61
CA ASP A 127 4.05 19.81 -3.40
C ASP A 127 4.00 18.92 -2.16
N SER A 128 2.96 18.10 -2.05
CA SER A 128 2.82 17.12 -0.95
C SER A 128 3.90 16.04 -0.99
N LEU A 129 4.18 15.48 -2.18
CA LEU A 129 5.20 14.46 -2.35
C LEU A 129 6.61 15.00 -2.05
N ARG A 130 6.94 16.23 -2.49
CA ARG A 130 8.23 16.87 -2.13
C ARG A 130 8.40 17.07 -0.63
N TYR A 131 7.30 17.38 0.08
CA TYR A 131 7.35 17.46 1.54
C TYR A 131 7.62 16.09 2.16
N LEU A 132 6.86 15.07 1.76
CA LEU A 132 7.01 13.72 2.29
C LEU A 132 8.34 13.05 1.91
N ASP A 133 8.90 13.34 0.73
CA ASP A 133 10.22 12.88 0.31
C ASP A 133 11.32 13.31 1.29
N LYS A 134 11.29 14.57 1.72
CA LYS A 134 12.22 15.10 2.73
C LYS A 134 12.01 14.46 4.12
N VAL A 135 10.76 14.20 4.48
CA VAL A 135 10.46 13.49 5.73
C VAL A 135 11.02 12.07 5.68
N ALA A 136 10.76 11.36 4.58
CA ALA A 136 11.23 10.00 4.38
C ALA A 136 12.77 9.92 4.35
N GLU A 137 13.46 10.90 3.74
CA GLU A 137 14.92 11.02 3.78
C GLU A 137 15.43 11.16 5.21
N ARG A 138 14.82 12.05 6.00
CA ARG A 138 15.21 12.30 7.40
C ARG A 138 15.01 11.07 8.30
N THR A 139 13.96 10.31 8.07
CA THR A 139 13.59 9.12 8.85
C THR A 139 14.22 7.82 8.34
N GLY A 140 14.85 7.84 7.17
CA GLY A 140 15.37 6.63 6.52
C GLY A 140 14.28 5.66 6.05
N THR A 141 13.08 6.18 5.75
CA THR A 141 11.91 5.42 5.32
C THR A 141 11.56 5.71 3.86
N THR A 142 10.48 5.15 3.36
CA THR A 142 10.00 5.31 1.98
C THR A 142 8.51 5.70 1.97
N VAL A 143 8.12 6.55 1.04
CA VAL A 143 6.71 6.77 0.68
C VAL A 143 6.38 5.91 -0.53
N TYR A 144 5.41 5.05 -0.42
CA TYR A 144 4.93 4.22 -1.52
C TYR A 144 3.69 4.87 -2.13
N LEU A 145 3.88 5.54 -3.27
CA LEU A 145 2.80 6.20 -4.01
C LEU A 145 1.92 5.16 -4.68
N GLU A 146 0.65 5.14 -4.32
CA GLU A 146 -0.31 4.16 -4.77
C GLU A 146 -1.22 4.69 -5.87
N PRO A 147 -1.13 4.15 -7.10
CA PRO A 147 -2.14 4.33 -8.12
C PRO A 147 -3.42 3.57 -7.76
N LEU A 148 -4.54 4.27 -7.67
CA LEU A 148 -5.85 3.67 -7.46
C LEU A 148 -6.66 3.58 -8.76
N ASN A 149 -7.61 2.66 -8.80
CA ASN A 149 -8.48 2.57 -9.96
C ASN A 149 -9.40 3.80 -10.12
N ARG A 150 -9.85 4.03 -11.35
CA ARG A 150 -10.70 5.17 -11.77
C ARG A 150 -12.00 5.34 -10.97
N TYR A 151 -12.42 4.33 -10.22
CA TYR A 151 -13.61 4.42 -9.39
C TYR A 151 -13.34 4.95 -7.99
N GLN A 152 -12.07 5.07 -7.61
CA GLN A 152 -11.63 5.52 -6.28
C GLN A 152 -10.80 6.80 -6.32
N ASP A 153 -10.03 7.04 -7.38
CA ASP A 153 -9.26 8.27 -7.59
C ASP A 153 -9.30 8.68 -9.08
N HIS A 154 -8.99 9.95 -9.34
CA HIS A 154 -8.88 10.49 -10.70
C HIS A 154 -7.50 11.06 -11.01
N MET A 155 -6.61 11.11 -10.03
CA MET A 155 -5.31 11.82 -10.14
C MET A 155 -4.17 10.91 -10.58
N ILE A 156 -4.12 9.67 -10.05
CA ILE A 156 -3.04 8.71 -10.31
C ILE A 156 -3.67 7.32 -10.43
N ASN A 157 -3.72 6.78 -11.66
CA ASN A 157 -4.40 5.51 -11.89
C ASN A 157 -3.47 4.39 -12.38
N THR A 158 -2.36 4.70 -13.02
CA THR A 158 -1.42 3.71 -13.54
C THR A 158 -0.04 3.83 -12.87
N LEU A 159 0.76 2.76 -12.93
CA LEU A 159 2.15 2.82 -12.47
C LEU A 159 2.95 3.87 -13.24
N ALA A 160 2.64 4.06 -14.54
CA ALA A 160 3.26 5.10 -15.37
C ALA A 160 2.89 6.52 -14.90
N ASP A 161 1.68 6.74 -14.39
CA ASP A 161 1.30 8.03 -13.79
C ASP A 161 2.11 8.31 -12.53
N ALA A 162 2.20 7.33 -11.62
CA ALA A 162 3.02 7.46 -10.42
C ALA A 162 4.50 7.72 -10.75
N ARG A 163 5.05 6.98 -11.73
CA ARG A 163 6.41 7.20 -12.23
C ARG A 163 6.63 8.64 -12.68
N ARG A 164 5.66 9.20 -13.39
CA ARG A 164 5.74 10.59 -13.88
C ARG A 164 5.91 11.58 -12.73
N TYR A 165 5.12 11.45 -11.65
CA TYR A 165 5.27 12.30 -10.46
C TYR A 165 6.65 12.17 -9.81
N ILE A 166 7.18 10.96 -9.71
CA ILE A 166 8.49 10.71 -9.11
C ILE A 166 9.60 11.35 -9.92
N VAL A 167 9.61 11.11 -11.23
CA VAL A 167 10.67 11.58 -12.14
C VAL A 167 10.62 13.09 -12.34
N GLU A 168 9.44 13.67 -12.62
CA GLU A 168 9.29 15.11 -12.84
C GLU A 168 9.62 15.96 -11.60
N ASN A 169 9.51 15.39 -10.40
CA ASN A 169 9.81 16.06 -9.14
C ASN A 169 11.15 15.67 -8.53
N ASP A 170 11.95 14.83 -9.21
CA ASP A 170 13.25 14.33 -8.75
C ASP A 170 13.21 13.71 -7.32
N LEU A 171 12.13 12.97 -7.00
CA LEU A 171 11.91 12.40 -5.69
C LEU A 171 12.83 11.19 -5.46
N LYS A 172 13.46 11.10 -4.30
CA LYS A 172 14.47 10.06 -3.98
C LYS A 172 13.95 8.98 -3.04
N GLN A 173 13.02 9.32 -2.16
CA GLN A 173 12.45 8.43 -1.14
C GLN A 173 11.00 8.03 -1.45
N VAL A 174 10.50 8.42 -2.63
CA VAL A 174 9.19 7.98 -3.11
C VAL A 174 9.38 6.85 -4.11
N LYS A 175 8.66 5.75 -3.91
CA LYS A 175 8.60 4.60 -4.82
C LYS A 175 7.15 4.31 -5.19
N ILE A 176 6.96 3.40 -6.15
CA ILE A 176 5.65 2.98 -6.61
C ILE A 176 5.23 1.72 -5.87
N ILE A 177 3.95 1.61 -5.55
CA ILE A 177 3.32 0.35 -5.20
C ILE A 177 2.51 -0.18 -6.39
N GLY A 178 2.63 -1.47 -6.68
CA GLY A 178 1.78 -2.19 -7.64
C GLY A 178 0.69 -2.96 -6.90
N ASP A 179 -0.52 -2.44 -6.88
CA ASP A 179 -1.68 -3.17 -6.34
C ASP A 179 -2.38 -3.93 -7.47
N PHE A 180 -2.39 -5.26 -7.39
CA PHE A 180 -2.92 -6.10 -8.46
C PHE A 180 -4.42 -5.92 -8.69
N TYR A 181 -5.19 -5.57 -7.67
CA TYR A 181 -6.61 -5.27 -7.84
C TYR A 181 -6.81 -3.97 -8.63
N HIS A 182 -6.06 -2.90 -8.30
CA HIS A 182 -6.15 -1.63 -9.02
C HIS A 182 -5.58 -1.75 -10.44
N MET A 183 -4.43 -2.39 -10.59
CA MET A 183 -3.80 -2.64 -11.88
C MET A 183 -4.68 -3.46 -12.84
N ASN A 184 -5.43 -4.43 -12.33
CA ASN A 184 -6.36 -5.21 -13.15
C ASN A 184 -7.48 -4.37 -13.81
N ILE A 185 -7.76 -3.20 -13.26
CA ILE A 185 -8.77 -2.29 -13.82
C ILE A 185 -8.14 -1.27 -14.77
N GLU A 186 -6.91 -0.86 -14.50
CA GLU A 186 -6.29 0.30 -15.17
C GLU A 186 -5.19 -0.06 -16.17
N GLU A 187 -4.46 -1.17 -15.98
CA GLU A 187 -3.32 -1.53 -16.83
C GLU A 187 -3.75 -2.45 -17.97
N ASP A 188 -3.34 -2.17 -19.19
CA ASP A 188 -3.58 -3.04 -20.35
C ASP A 188 -2.86 -4.40 -20.22
N ASP A 189 -1.66 -4.40 -19.65
CA ASP A 189 -0.86 -5.59 -19.30
C ASP A 189 -0.13 -5.35 -17.98
N MET A 190 -0.62 -5.99 -16.92
CA MET A 190 -0.07 -5.83 -15.57
C MET A 190 1.39 -6.27 -15.46
N ALA A 191 1.78 -7.38 -16.10
CA ALA A 191 3.16 -7.88 -16.05
C ALA A 191 4.11 -6.90 -16.76
N LYS A 192 3.70 -6.37 -17.91
CA LYS A 192 4.46 -5.33 -18.61
C LYS A 192 4.57 -4.06 -17.78
N ALA A 193 3.49 -3.61 -17.14
CA ALA A 193 3.50 -2.42 -16.30
C ALA A 193 4.46 -2.59 -15.10
N LEU A 194 4.48 -3.76 -14.45
CA LEU A 194 5.47 -4.09 -13.41
C LEU A 194 6.90 -3.99 -13.94
N HIS A 195 7.16 -4.62 -15.08
CA HIS A 195 8.48 -4.63 -15.72
C HIS A 195 8.97 -3.22 -16.07
N ASP A 196 8.14 -2.42 -16.70
CA ASP A 196 8.48 -1.06 -17.15
C ASP A 196 8.79 -0.11 -15.97
N ASN A 197 8.27 -0.42 -14.79
CA ASN A 197 8.45 0.39 -13.57
C ASN A 197 9.31 -0.29 -12.49
N ARG A 198 9.98 -1.41 -12.80
CA ARG A 198 10.73 -2.24 -11.84
C ARG A 198 11.79 -1.50 -11.02
N ASP A 199 12.41 -0.47 -11.60
CA ASP A 199 13.42 0.37 -10.94
C ASP A 199 12.84 1.26 -9.83
N LEU A 200 11.56 1.59 -9.91
CA LEU A 200 10.82 2.37 -8.91
C LEU A 200 9.84 1.54 -8.09
N LEU A 201 9.57 0.27 -8.46
CA LEU A 201 8.65 -0.59 -7.74
C LEU A 201 9.24 -0.97 -6.38
N GLY A 202 8.63 -0.50 -5.30
CA GLY A 202 9.11 -0.73 -3.93
C GLY A 202 8.20 -1.60 -3.08
N HIS A 203 6.93 -1.73 -3.45
CA HIS A 203 5.94 -2.49 -2.71
C HIS A 203 4.89 -3.12 -3.65
N VAL A 204 4.24 -4.18 -3.19
CA VAL A 204 3.17 -4.84 -3.96
C VAL A 204 2.02 -5.20 -3.03
N HIS A 205 0.81 -4.79 -3.40
CA HIS A 205 -0.42 -5.29 -2.78
C HIS A 205 -1.08 -6.36 -3.64
N ILE A 206 -1.66 -7.35 -2.98
CA ILE A 206 -2.36 -8.44 -3.65
C ILE A 206 -3.77 -8.67 -3.09
N ALA A 207 -4.72 -8.72 -4.01
CA ALA A 207 -6.04 -9.30 -3.87
C ALA A 207 -6.43 -9.84 -5.24
N ASP A 208 -7.45 -10.70 -5.31
CA ASP A 208 -7.99 -11.09 -6.59
C ASP A 208 -8.86 -9.97 -7.21
N ASN A 209 -9.28 -10.13 -8.46
CA ASN A 209 -10.01 -9.12 -9.23
C ASN A 209 -11.30 -8.59 -8.58
N HIS A 210 -11.81 -9.24 -7.56
CA HIS A 210 -13.00 -8.83 -6.79
C HIS A 210 -12.69 -8.40 -5.35
N ARG A 211 -11.40 -8.09 -5.05
CA ARG A 211 -10.87 -7.66 -3.74
C ARG A 211 -11.03 -8.68 -2.62
N TYR A 212 -11.23 -9.97 -2.95
CA TYR A 212 -11.15 -11.08 -2.01
C TYR A 212 -9.82 -11.82 -2.14
N GLN A 213 -9.68 -12.92 -1.36
CA GLN A 213 -8.45 -13.69 -1.28
C GLN A 213 -7.96 -14.17 -2.67
N PRO A 214 -6.65 -14.06 -2.92
CA PRO A 214 -6.01 -14.60 -4.12
C PRO A 214 -6.33 -16.08 -4.36
N GLY A 215 -6.52 -16.44 -5.63
CA GLY A 215 -6.86 -17.79 -6.05
C GLY A 215 -8.36 -18.09 -6.10
N THR A 216 -9.21 -17.09 -5.84
CA THR A 216 -10.68 -17.24 -5.89
C THR A 216 -11.34 -16.48 -7.04
N GLY A 217 -10.55 -15.70 -7.78
CA GLY A 217 -10.99 -14.92 -8.93
C GLY A 217 -10.30 -15.31 -10.23
N THR A 218 -9.98 -14.32 -11.05
CA THR A 218 -9.48 -14.52 -12.41
C THR A 218 -8.06 -14.06 -12.66
N LEU A 219 -7.38 -13.46 -11.66
CA LEU A 219 -6.02 -12.97 -11.84
C LEU A 219 -5.01 -14.12 -11.98
N ASN A 220 -4.11 -13.98 -12.95
CA ASN A 220 -3.03 -14.94 -13.15
C ASN A 220 -1.83 -14.58 -12.24
N PHE A 221 -1.93 -14.93 -10.96
CA PHE A 221 -0.88 -14.68 -9.97
C PHE A 221 0.47 -15.30 -10.35
N ARG A 222 0.48 -16.49 -10.96
CA ARG A 222 1.73 -17.12 -11.40
C ARG A 222 2.48 -16.23 -12.39
N ARG A 223 1.80 -15.73 -13.44
CA ARG A 223 2.41 -14.82 -14.42
C ARG A 223 2.98 -13.55 -13.75
N LEU A 224 2.24 -12.97 -12.81
CA LEU A 224 2.65 -11.74 -12.13
C LEU A 224 3.82 -11.99 -11.17
N PHE A 225 3.82 -13.12 -10.46
CA PHE A 225 4.91 -13.50 -9.58
C PHE A 225 6.16 -13.91 -10.35
N ASP A 226 6.01 -14.56 -11.52
CA ASP A 226 7.13 -14.84 -12.43
C ASP A 226 7.77 -13.53 -12.89
N GLN A 227 6.96 -12.54 -13.29
CA GLN A 227 7.48 -11.21 -13.66
C GLN A 227 8.23 -10.53 -12.52
N LEU A 228 7.71 -10.56 -11.28
CA LEU A 228 8.42 -10.01 -10.12
C LEU A 228 9.75 -10.73 -9.86
N ARG A 229 9.81 -12.07 -10.08
CA ARG A 229 11.06 -12.84 -9.95
C ARG A 229 12.07 -12.49 -11.03
N ASP A 230 11.63 -12.40 -12.29
CA ASP A 230 12.47 -12.04 -13.44
C ASP A 230 13.07 -10.64 -13.27
N ASP A 231 12.29 -9.71 -12.70
CA ASP A 231 12.73 -8.35 -12.36
C ASP A 231 13.52 -8.28 -11.03
N ARG A 232 13.76 -9.41 -10.38
CA ARG A 232 14.51 -9.54 -9.11
C ARG A 232 13.93 -8.67 -7.99
N TYR A 233 12.60 -8.57 -7.92
CA TYR A 233 11.92 -7.84 -6.86
C TYR A 233 12.25 -8.41 -5.49
N GLN A 234 12.66 -7.56 -4.54
CA GLN A 234 13.12 -7.95 -3.20
C GLN A 234 12.17 -7.48 -2.07
N GLY A 235 11.13 -6.73 -2.42
CA GLY A 235 10.17 -6.19 -1.46
C GLY A 235 9.18 -7.23 -0.94
N TYR A 236 8.28 -6.76 -0.11
CA TYR A 236 7.15 -7.55 0.34
C TYR A 236 6.01 -7.53 -0.67
N VAL A 237 5.30 -8.65 -0.75
CA VAL A 237 4.01 -8.77 -1.41
C VAL A 237 2.97 -8.89 -0.30
N VAL A 238 2.13 -7.88 -0.11
CA VAL A 238 1.25 -7.79 1.03
C VAL A 238 -0.20 -8.04 0.63
N TYR A 239 -0.84 -8.88 1.39
CA TYR A 239 -2.23 -9.23 1.22
C TYR A 239 -3.12 -8.07 1.67
N GLU A 240 -3.79 -7.41 0.71
CA GLU A 240 -4.76 -6.35 0.95
C GLU A 240 -6.11 -6.68 0.34
N GLY A 241 -6.96 -7.30 1.11
CA GLY A 241 -8.28 -7.71 0.64
C GLY A 241 -9.10 -8.33 1.76
N ARG A 242 -10.34 -8.62 1.44
CA ARG A 242 -11.24 -9.33 2.36
C ARG A 242 -11.10 -10.83 2.17
N VAL A 243 -11.52 -11.59 3.16
CA VAL A 243 -11.66 -13.04 3.06
C VAL A 243 -13.16 -13.40 3.01
N ARG A 244 -13.54 -14.27 2.08
CA ARG A 244 -14.91 -14.75 1.92
C ARG A 244 -14.94 -16.27 1.96
N ALA A 245 -15.46 -16.83 3.06
CA ALA A 245 -15.67 -18.26 3.27
C ALA A 245 -16.53 -18.48 4.51
N GLU A 246 -16.99 -19.69 4.76
CA GLU A 246 -17.60 -20.06 6.05
C GLU A 246 -16.56 -20.07 7.16
N ASN A 247 -15.37 -20.62 6.90
CA ASN A 247 -14.23 -20.60 7.82
C ASN A 247 -13.15 -19.64 7.30
N LEU A 248 -13.17 -18.39 7.76
CA LEU A 248 -12.27 -17.33 7.31
C LEU A 248 -10.78 -17.64 7.56
N PRO A 249 -10.35 -18.06 8.77
CA PRO A 249 -8.96 -18.39 9.04
C PRO A 249 -8.41 -19.49 8.14
N GLU A 250 -9.18 -20.53 7.92
CA GLU A 250 -8.76 -21.66 7.09
C GLU A 250 -8.63 -21.24 5.61
N ALA A 251 -9.62 -20.52 5.07
CA ALA A 251 -9.57 -20.02 3.70
C ALA A 251 -8.38 -19.10 3.48
N TYR A 252 -8.02 -18.31 4.49
CA TYR A 252 -6.88 -17.41 4.42
C TYR A 252 -5.55 -18.17 4.40
N ARG A 253 -5.39 -19.21 5.24
CA ARG A 253 -4.22 -20.10 5.21
C ARG A 253 -4.08 -20.82 3.87
N GLN A 254 -5.19 -21.34 3.34
CA GLN A 254 -5.20 -22.02 2.04
C GLN A 254 -4.80 -21.09 0.92
N SER A 255 -5.29 -19.84 0.90
CA SER A 255 -4.88 -18.82 -0.06
C SER A 255 -3.38 -18.51 0.05
N LEU A 256 -2.84 -18.34 1.27
CA LEU A 256 -1.41 -18.14 1.49
C LEU A 256 -0.58 -19.33 0.99
N ALA A 257 -0.99 -20.56 1.35
CA ALA A 257 -0.32 -21.78 0.90
C ALA A 257 -0.29 -21.88 -0.63
N TRP A 258 -1.41 -21.57 -1.28
CA TRP A 258 -1.51 -21.53 -2.73
C TRP A 258 -0.61 -20.45 -3.35
N LEU A 259 -0.59 -19.23 -2.82
CA LEU A 259 0.30 -18.16 -3.29
C LEU A 259 1.78 -18.56 -3.26
N ARG A 260 2.19 -19.34 -2.26
CA ARG A 260 3.57 -19.85 -2.18
C ARG A 260 3.92 -20.87 -3.26
N THR A 261 2.93 -21.42 -3.98
CA THR A 261 3.13 -22.30 -5.14
C THR A 261 3.14 -21.54 -6.47
N CYS A 262 2.70 -20.29 -6.47
CA CYS A 262 2.79 -19.40 -7.63
C CYS A 262 4.19 -18.83 -7.75
#